data_1ade799240989f2297a36f213604a4e1
#
_entry.id   1ade799240989f2297a36f213604a4e1
#
_cell.length_a   1.000
_cell.length_b   1.000
_cell.length_c   1.000
_cell.angle_alpha   90.00
_cell.angle_beta   90.00
_cell.angle_gamma   90.00
#
_symmetry.space_group_name_H-M   'P 1'
#
loop_
_entity.id
_entity.type
_entity.pdbx_description
1 polymer ?
#
loop_
_entity_poly.entity_id
_entity_poly.type
_entity_poly.pdbx_seq_one_letter_code
_entity_poly.pdbx_strand_id
1 'polypeptide(L)'
;MDIETFKLEEWLKKRESKTRFNLAENCVYAVTLDDFFHIARIDKKSFLNDLCSIKMDYGNIDGGTPELKSAIAEQYKNVKPEDVLAVHGATFANTHLVWSLVKPQDNIIAIYPDYQQFISIPKSFGAEVRMLHRSPEDGYAIHKDELDRICDENTKLITLSNPNNPTGALLSMDELNELISIARKYNAYIICDEVYSHILQDDQVCPSIADLYEKGISVGSLSKTCSMAGLRLGWIATRDKEALHILKQHSAYNMSSIGGLKEYIAISALKHQKALIDRNMSLLRVNLITLDGWLRQNKKHLSYVYPKAGSTVLVFYHQKNVSSIKFCNYLFDTTGTLITPGDVFSVPNSFRISYACDHRQLVAGLMCLSEACKKLNENPHFLDDESDEV
;
A
#
# COMPACT_ATOMS: atom_id res chain seq x y z
N MET A 1 -16.59 15.06 -13.78
CA MET A 1 -16.04 14.04 -12.86
C MET A 1 -15.83 14.76 -11.53
N ASP A 2 -16.52 14.35 -10.49
CA ASP A 2 -16.33 14.87 -9.13
C ASP A 2 -15.70 13.76 -8.29
N ILE A 3 -14.60 14.07 -7.62
CA ILE A 3 -13.87 13.11 -6.80
C ILE A 3 -13.68 13.70 -5.40
N GLU A 4 -13.99 12.90 -4.38
CA GLU A 4 -13.82 13.32 -3.00
C GLU A 4 -12.33 13.51 -2.62
N THR A 5 -12.07 14.38 -1.65
CA THR A 5 -10.71 14.64 -1.14
C THR A 5 -10.08 13.34 -0.64
N PHE A 6 -8.82 13.14 -1.02
CA PHE A 6 -8.05 12.00 -0.53
C PHE A 6 -7.58 12.27 0.91
N LYS A 7 -8.33 11.77 1.87
CA LYS A 7 -8.20 12.11 3.29
C LYS A 7 -6.79 11.84 3.85
N LEU A 8 -6.20 10.69 3.51
CA LEU A 8 -4.85 10.34 3.97
C LEU A 8 -3.79 11.33 3.45
N GLU A 9 -3.85 11.66 2.16
CA GLU A 9 -2.88 12.58 1.55
C GLU A 9 -3.04 14.00 2.09
N GLU A 10 -4.29 14.45 2.30
CA GLU A 10 -4.58 15.75 2.90
C GLU A 10 -4.06 15.83 4.35
N TRP A 11 -4.25 14.75 5.13
CA TRP A 11 -3.70 14.62 6.49
C TRP A 11 -2.18 14.77 6.52
N LEU A 12 -1.47 14.05 5.66
CA LEU A 12 -0.01 14.05 5.60
C LEU A 12 0.52 15.40 5.10
N LYS A 13 -0.03 15.93 4.01
CA LYS A 13 0.42 17.17 3.36
C LYS A 13 0.42 18.37 4.31
N LYS A 14 -0.59 18.47 5.18
CA LYS A 14 -0.70 19.57 6.15
C LYS A 14 0.36 19.52 7.27
N ARG A 15 0.93 18.34 7.57
CA ARG A 15 1.70 18.09 8.80
C ARG A 15 3.14 17.63 8.58
N GLU A 16 3.43 16.97 7.45
CA GLU A 16 4.72 16.31 7.22
C GLU A 16 5.92 17.25 7.39
N SER A 17 5.86 18.47 6.86
CA SER A 17 6.96 19.44 6.93
C SER A 17 7.24 19.98 8.35
N LYS A 18 6.32 19.80 9.30
CA LYS A 18 6.43 20.26 10.69
C LYS A 18 6.63 19.09 11.67
N THR A 19 6.70 17.87 11.15
CA THR A 19 6.78 16.64 11.94
C THR A 19 8.15 16.51 12.61
N ARG A 20 8.15 16.21 13.92
CA ARG A 20 9.36 15.87 14.70
C ARG A 20 9.60 14.36 14.71
N PHE A 21 8.55 13.57 14.92
CA PHE A 21 8.59 12.11 14.93
C PHE A 21 7.54 11.58 13.95
N ASN A 22 7.99 11.11 12.78
CA ASN A 22 7.09 10.63 11.72
C ASN A 22 6.82 9.14 11.88
N LEU A 23 5.67 8.79 12.47
CA LEU A 23 5.14 7.43 12.60
C LEU A 23 3.93 7.22 11.67
N ALA A 24 3.74 8.09 10.68
CA ALA A 24 2.68 7.97 9.67
C ALA A 24 3.22 7.49 8.31
N GLU A 25 4.48 7.81 7.95
CA GLU A 25 5.12 7.40 6.71
C GLU A 25 5.31 5.86 6.67
N ASN A 26 4.75 5.23 5.67
CA ASN A 26 4.73 3.77 5.55
C ASN A 26 5.78 3.19 4.59
N CYS A 27 6.67 4.02 4.04
CA CYS A 27 7.89 3.58 3.38
C CYS A 27 9.02 3.51 4.40
N VAL A 28 9.81 2.44 4.38
CA VAL A 28 11.12 2.48 5.03
C VAL A 28 11.89 3.63 4.40
N TYR A 29 12.60 4.41 5.23
CA TYR A 29 13.25 5.64 4.75
C TYR A 29 14.05 5.41 3.46
N ALA A 30 13.86 6.35 2.54
CA ALA A 30 14.35 6.26 1.17
C ALA A 30 15.88 6.07 1.12
N VAL A 31 16.33 5.31 0.16
CA VAL A 31 17.75 5.16 -0.16
C VAL A 31 18.17 6.27 -1.12
N THR A 32 19.38 6.81 -0.91
CA THR A 32 20.08 7.59 -1.93
C THR A 32 20.69 6.67 -2.99
N LEU A 33 21.11 7.19 -4.13
CA LEU A 33 21.87 6.37 -5.08
C LEU A 33 23.17 5.84 -4.46
N ASP A 34 23.82 6.60 -3.59
CA ASP A 34 25.03 6.14 -2.89
C ASP A 34 24.72 4.98 -1.93
N ASP A 35 23.62 5.06 -1.16
CA ASP A 35 23.16 3.93 -0.34
C ASP A 35 22.87 2.71 -1.21
N PHE A 36 22.18 2.91 -2.34
CA PHE A 36 21.86 1.83 -3.27
C PHE A 36 23.14 1.14 -3.80
N PHE A 37 24.15 1.88 -4.25
CA PHE A 37 25.40 1.29 -4.69
C PHE A 37 26.10 0.51 -3.59
N HIS A 38 26.09 1.02 -2.37
CA HIS A 38 26.69 0.35 -1.22
C HIS A 38 25.94 -0.94 -0.85
N ILE A 39 24.61 -0.87 -0.72
CA ILE A 39 23.76 -2.02 -0.34
C ILE A 39 23.82 -3.12 -1.41
N ALA A 40 23.72 -2.74 -2.67
CA ALA A 40 23.70 -3.64 -3.82
C ALA A 40 25.11 -4.05 -4.31
N ARG A 41 26.18 -3.47 -3.72
CA ARG A 41 27.58 -3.68 -4.11
C ARG A 41 27.83 -3.42 -5.59
N ILE A 42 27.24 -2.33 -6.12
CA ILE A 42 27.35 -1.90 -7.51
C ILE A 42 28.58 -1.01 -7.67
N ASP A 43 29.35 -1.22 -8.75
CA ASP A 43 30.40 -0.25 -9.13
C ASP A 43 29.79 1.06 -9.59
N LYS A 44 29.87 2.06 -8.71
CA LYS A 44 29.32 3.41 -8.92
C LYS A 44 29.80 4.05 -10.20
N LYS A 45 31.10 3.90 -10.52
CA LYS A 45 31.69 4.55 -11.71
C LYS A 45 31.13 3.97 -13.00
N SER A 46 31.05 2.65 -13.10
CA SER A 46 30.45 1.97 -14.24
C SER A 46 29.00 2.35 -14.39
N PHE A 47 28.23 2.23 -13.31
CA PHE A 47 26.80 2.57 -13.32
C PHE A 47 26.52 4.00 -13.78
N LEU A 48 27.28 4.98 -13.29
CA LEU A 48 27.10 6.39 -13.67
C LEU A 48 27.52 6.65 -15.12
N ASN A 49 28.56 5.98 -15.62
CA ASN A 49 28.95 6.08 -17.03
C ASN A 49 27.83 5.57 -17.95
N ASP A 50 27.25 4.42 -17.63
CA ASP A 50 26.13 3.86 -18.39
C ASP A 50 24.90 4.76 -18.31
N LEU A 51 24.56 5.25 -17.11
CA LEU A 51 23.45 6.18 -16.89
C LEU A 51 23.60 7.46 -17.73
N CYS A 52 24.81 8.03 -17.80
CA CYS A 52 25.10 9.22 -18.60
C CYS A 52 25.04 8.97 -20.12
N SER A 53 25.12 7.72 -20.58
CA SER A 53 25.01 7.35 -21.99
C SER A 53 23.54 7.19 -22.47
N ILE A 54 22.56 7.18 -21.55
CA ILE A 54 21.16 6.99 -21.88
C ILE A 54 20.63 8.23 -22.61
N LYS A 55 20.02 8.02 -23.77
CA LYS A 55 19.34 9.08 -24.51
C LYS A 55 18.11 9.58 -23.76
N MET A 56 17.90 10.89 -23.78
CA MET A 56 16.75 11.56 -23.16
C MET A 56 15.55 11.60 -24.11
N ASP A 57 15.26 10.50 -24.77
CA ASP A 57 14.08 10.29 -25.60
C ASP A 57 12.96 9.56 -24.84
N TYR A 58 11.86 9.27 -25.52
CA TYR A 58 10.74 8.54 -24.93
C TYR A 58 11.08 7.09 -24.52
N GLY A 59 12.18 6.52 -25.05
CA GLY A 59 12.50 5.12 -24.83
C GLY A 59 11.43 4.17 -25.38
N ASN A 60 11.10 3.14 -24.62
CA ASN A 60 10.08 2.16 -25.03
C ASN A 60 8.68 2.64 -24.68
N ILE A 61 7.83 2.80 -25.70
CA ILE A 61 6.43 3.25 -25.57
C ILE A 61 5.43 2.09 -25.36
N ASP A 62 5.89 0.82 -25.38
CA ASP A 62 5.03 -0.36 -25.15
C ASP A 62 5.03 -0.80 -23.69
N GLY A 63 5.06 0.15 -22.76
CA GLY A 63 4.97 -0.11 -21.33
C GLY A 63 6.22 -0.73 -20.72
N GLY A 64 7.41 -0.26 -21.14
CA GLY A 64 8.72 -0.65 -20.63
C GLY A 64 9.55 -1.50 -21.59
N THR A 65 10.88 -1.42 -21.46
CA THR A 65 11.82 -2.22 -22.25
C THR A 65 11.65 -3.73 -21.98
N PRO A 66 12.04 -4.59 -22.93
CA PRO A 66 12.04 -6.04 -22.71
C PRO A 66 12.81 -6.46 -21.44
N GLU A 67 13.92 -5.78 -21.15
CA GLU A 67 14.76 -6.01 -19.98
C GLU A 67 14.00 -5.67 -18.68
N LEU A 68 13.30 -4.53 -18.65
CA LEU A 68 12.48 -4.15 -17.49
C LEU A 68 11.34 -5.12 -17.28
N LYS A 69 10.60 -5.46 -18.34
CA LYS A 69 9.50 -6.42 -18.28
C LYS A 69 9.97 -7.80 -17.81
N SER A 70 11.15 -8.26 -18.28
CA SER A 70 11.74 -9.51 -17.82
C SER A 70 12.08 -9.46 -16.34
N ALA A 71 12.75 -8.39 -15.87
CA ALA A 71 13.10 -8.24 -14.46
C ALA A 71 11.86 -8.15 -13.53
N ILE A 72 10.76 -7.57 -14.03
CA ILE A 72 9.48 -7.57 -13.30
C ILE A 72 8.85 -8.97 -13.31
N ALA A 73 8.81 -9.66 -14.46
CA ALA A 73 8.23 -10.98 -14.59
C ALA A 73 8.91 -12.02 -13.69
N GLU A 74 10.21 -11.89 -13.41
CA GLU A 74 10.96 -12.73 -12.47
C GLU A 74 10.41 -12.68 -11.02
N GLN A 75 9.57 -11.69 -10.68
CA GLN A 75 8.90 -11.61 -9.38
C GLN A 75 7.70 -12.58 -9.26
N TYR A 76 7.29 -13.17 -10.36
CA TYR A 76 6.09 -14.01 -10.50
C TYR A 76 6.45 -15.43 -10.94
N LYS A 77 5.52 -16.37 -10.74
CA LYS A 77 5.69 -17.78 -11.18
C LYS A 77 5.17 -18.03 -12.59
N ASN A 78 4.04 -17.39 -12.93
CA ASN A 78 3.29 -17.68 -14.16
C ASN A 78 3.16 -16.47 -15.09
N VAL A 79 3.58 -15.28 -14.65
CA VAL A 79 3.58 -14.04 -15.46
C VAL A 79 4.81 -14.04 -16.37
N LYS A 80 4.63 -13.68 -17.63
CA LYS A 80 5.70 -13.54 -18.61
C LYS A 80 5.97 -12.05 -18.90
N PRO A 81 7.11 -11.70 -19.52
CA PRO A 81 7.42 -10.29 -19.86
C PRO A 81 6.33 -9.58 -20.66
N GLU A 82 5.65 -10.31 -21.57
CA GLU A 82 4.54 -9.77 -22.36
C GLU A 82 3.25 -9.50 -21.55
N ASP A 83 3.15 -10.04 -20.33
CA ASP A 83 2.03 -9.84 -19.40
C ASP A 83 2.20 -8.63 -18.49
N VAL A 84 3.28 -7.86 -18.67
CA VAL A 84 3.67 -6.73 -17.83
C VAL A 84 3.46 -5.41 -18.56
N LEU A 85 2.93 -4.42 -17.82
CA LEU A 85 2.86 -3.01 -18.19
C LEU A 85 3.51 -2.17 -17.08
N ALA A 86 4.69 -1.62 -17.34
CA ALA A 86 5.34 -0.70 -16.40
C ALA A 86 4.64 0.67 -16.42
N VAL A 87 4.48 1.29 -15.24
CA VAL A 87 3.71 2.52 -15.05
C VAL A 87 4.37 3.46 -14.03
N HIS A 88 3.84 4.70 -13.90
CA HIS A 88 4.36 5.73 -12.99
C HIS A 88 4.00 5.49 -11.50
N GLY A 89 4.28 4.30 -10.97
CA GLY A 89 4.02 3.89 -9.59
C GLY A 89 2.64 3.26 -9.40
N ALA A 90 2.43 2.60 -8.26
CA ALA A 90 1.20 1.87 -7.96
C ALA A 90 -0.05 2.76 -7.93
N THR A 91 0.06 3.98 -7.41
CA THR A 91 -1.05 4.96 -7.38
C THR A 91 -1.59 5.23 -8.79
N PHE A 92 -0.69 5.39 -9.78
CA PHE A 92 -1.08 5.51 -11.17
C PHE A 92 -1.70 4.21 -11.70
N ALA A 93 -1.10 3.04 -11.37
CA ALA A 93 -1.62 1.74 -11.78
C ALA A 93 -3.08 1.55 -11.36
N ASN A 94 -3.39 1.79 -10.08
CA ASN A 94 -4.73 1.65 -9.53
C ASN A 94 -5.74 2.57 -10.25
N THR A 95 -5.38 3.82 -10.51
CA THR A 95 -6.22 4.77 -11.27
C THR A 95 -6.42 4.30 -12.70
N HIS A 96 -5.34 3.88 -13.36
CA HIS A 96 -5.34 3.46 -14.75
C HIS A 96 -6.20 2.19 -14.96
N LEU A 97 -6.14 1.25 -14.02
CA LEU A 97 -6.95 0.03 -14.03
C LEU A 97 -8.44 0.35 -13.96
N VAL A 98 -8.85 1.18 -12.99
CA VAL A 98 -10.26 1.56 -12.85
C VAL A 98 -10.73 2.35 -14.08
N TRP A 99 -9.97 3.35 -14.52
CA TRP A 99 -10.31 4.15 -15.71
C TRP A 99 -10.45 3.30 -16.97
N SER A 100 -9.65 2.24 -17.09
CA SER A 100 -9.63 1.41 -18.30
C SER A 100 -10.69 0.31 -18.32
N LEU A 101 -11.03 -0.25 -17.16
CA LEU A 101 -11.84 -1.48 -17.08
C LEU A 101 -13.25 -1.26 -16.56
N VAL A 102 -13.55 -0.10 -15.93
CA VAL A 102 -14.81 0.16 -15.25
C VAL A 102 -15.70 1.08 -16.09
N LYS A 103 -17.00 0.75 -16.14
CA LYS A 103 -18.04 1.54 -16.77
C LYS A 103 -19.07 2.01 -15.71
N PRO A 104 -19.87 3.07 -15.99
CA PRO A 104 -20.82 3.60 -15.01
C PRO A 104 -21.85 2.59 -14.49
N GLN A 105 -22.20 1.57 -15.27
CA GLN A 105 -23.17 0.54 -14.88
C GLN A 105 -22.57 -0.63 -14.10
N ASP A 106 -21.23 -0.70 -13.99
CA ASP A 106 -20.56 -1.75 -13.27
C ASP A 106 -20.65 -1.52 -11.77
N ASN A 107 -20.62 -2.59 -10.97
CA ASN A 107 -20.33 -2.49 -9.56
C ASN A 107 -18.92 -3.01 -9.22
N ILE A 108 -18.37 -2.41 -8.17
CA ILE A 108 -17.03 -2.70 -7.66
C ILE A 108 -17.18 -3.14 -6.21
N ILE A 109 -16.57 -4.26 -5.86
CA ILE A 109 -16.45 -4.67 -4.46
C ILE A 109 -15.10 -4.18 -3.94
N ALA A 110 -15.11 -3.25 -2.99
CA ALA A 110 -13.91 -2.81 -2.29
C ALA A 110 -13.79 -3.53 -0.95
N ILE A 111 -12.75 -4.37 -0.79
CA ILE A 111 -12.45 -5.03 0.48
C ILE A 111 -11.73 -4.04 1.38
N TYR A 112 -12.29 -3.77 2.57
CA TYR A 112 -11.94 -2.61 3.39
C TYR A 112 -11.73 -3.00 4.87
N PRO A 113 -10.89 -2.31 5.69
CA PRO A 113 -10.17 -1.08 5.38
C PRO A 113 -9.03 -1.26 4.39
N ASP A 114 -8.87 -0.27 3.51
CA ASP A 114 -7.85 -0.28 2.47
C ASP A 114 -7.58 1.15 1.96
N TYR A 115 -6.87 1.26 0.84
CA TYR A 115 -6.49 2.52 0.23
C TYR A 115 -7.71 3.18 -0.44
N GLN A 116 -7.96 4.45 -0.15
CA GLN A 116 -9.17 5.19 -0.57
C GLN A 116 -9.38 5.18 -2.09
N GLN A 117 -8.34 5.00 -2.89
CA GLN A 117 -8.43 4.93 -4.36
C GLN A 117 -9.42 3.86 -4.84
N PHE A 118 -9.52 2.73 -4.14
CA PHE A 118 -10.44 1.65 -4.50
C PHE A 118 -11.92 1.99 -4.30
N ILE A 119 -12.20 3.09 -3.63
CA ILE A 119 -13.56 3.59 -3.38
C ILE A 119 -13.82 4.84 -4.20
N SER A 120 -12.96 5.86 -4.06
CA SER A 120 -13.22 7.19 -4.60
C SER A 120 -13.11 7.26 -6.13
N ILE A 121 -12.15 6.53 -6.70
CA ILE A 121 -11.95 6.54 -8.16
C ILE A 121 -13.13 5.88 -8.89
N PRO A 122 -13.57 4.64 -8.57
CA PRO A 122 -14.73 4.04 -9.23
C PRO A 122 -16.01 4.90 -9.09
N LYS A 123 -16.26 5.44 -7.89
CA LYS A 123 -17.40 6.36 -7.65
C LYS A 123 -17.35 7.57 -8.57
N SER A 124 -16.17 8.17 -8.78
CA SER A 124 -16.01 9.33 -9.65
C SER A 124 -16.31 9.05 -11.13
N PHE A 125 -16.22 7.77 -11.54
CA PHE A 125 -16.64 7.30 -12.86
C PHE A 125 -18.11 6.89 -12.94
N GLY A 126 -18.84 6.98 -11.83
CA GLY A 126 -20.26 6.63 -11.77
C GLY A 126 -20.54 5.15 -11.54
N ALA A 127 -19.54 4.36 -11.17
CA ALA A 127 -19.72 2.96 -10.78
C ALA A 127 -20.31 2.86 -9.36
N GLU A 128 -21.10 1.83 -9.10
CA GLU A 128 -21.52 1.46 -7.76
C GLU A 128 -20.35 0.84 -7.00
N VAL A 129 -20.08 1.31 -5.77
CA VAL A 129 -19.06 0.72 -4.92
C VAL A 129 -19.73 0.11 -3.69
N ARG A 130 -19.63 -1.20 -3.56
CA ARG A 130 -20.05 -1.97 -2.38
C ARG A 130 -18.83 -2.32 -1.55
N MET A 131 -18.91 -2.12 -0.25
CA MET A 131 -17.78 -2.33 0.66
C MET A 131 -17.95 -3.63 1.43
N LEU A 132 -16.92 -4.49 1.40
CA LEU A 132 -16.78 -5.62 2.31
C LEU A 132 -15.85 -5.21 3.45
N HIS A 133 -16.40 -5.05 4.65
CA HIS A 133 -15.63 -4.67 5.83
C HIS A 133 -15.00 -5.90 6.48
N ARG A 134 -13.68 -5.85 6.68
CA ARG A 134 -12.96 -6.85 7.49
C ARG A 134 -12.82 -6.36 8.92
N SER A 135 -12.92 -7.29 9.86
CA SER A 135 -12.94 -6.99 11.31
C SER A 135 -11.61 -7.37 11.99
N PRO A 136 -11.17 -6.60 13.03
CA PRO A 136 -10.04 -7.01 13.86
C PRO A 136 -10.37 -8.24 14.75
N GLU A 137 -11.64 -8.50 15.05
CA GLU A 137 -12.09 -9.61 15.90
C GLU A 137 -11.75 -10.98 15.34
N ASP A 138 -11.67 -11.11 14.01
CA ASP A 138 -11.30 -12.33 13.28
C ASP A 138 -9.93 -12.24 12.58
N GLY A 139 -9.14 -11.21 12.92
CA GLY A 139 -7.83 -10.99 12.31
C GLY A 139 -7.88 -10.46 10.88
N TYR A 140 -8.96 -9.80 10.51
CA TYR A 140 -9.22 -9.24 9.18
C TYR A 140 -9.45 -10.31 8.10
N ALA A 141 -10.07 -11.41 8.45
CA ALA A 141 -10.43 -12.47 7.51
C ALA A 141 -11.42 -11.99 6.43
N ILE A 142 -11.41 -12.65 5.27
CA ILE A 142 -12.43 -12.49 4.23
C ILE A 142 -13.41 -13.65 4.35
N HIS A 143 -14.68 -13.34 4.56
CA HIS A 143 -15.74 -14.33 4.66
C HIS A 143 -16.43 -14.50 3.30
N LYS A 144 -16.32 -15.70 2.75
CA LYS A 144 -16.86 -16.06 1.43
C LYS A 144 -18.35 -15.74 1.29
N ASP A 145 -19.15 -16.09 2.30
CA ASP A 145 -20.61 -15.90 2.26
C ASP A 145 -20.99 -14.42 2.26
N GLU A 146 -20.22 -13.56 2.94
CA GLU A 146 -20.44 -12.13 2.93
C GLU A 146 -20.07 -11.53 1.58
N LEU A 147 -18.94 -11.97 0.99
CA LEU A 147 -18.51 -11.55 -0.32
C LEU A 147 -19.52 -11.96 -1.40
N ASP A 148 -19.98 -13.22 -1.36
CA ASP A 148 -20.95 -13.74 -2.35
C ASP A 148 -22.30 -12.98 -2.27
N ARG A 149 -22.72 -12.58 -1.08
CA ARG A 149 -23.99 -11.84 -0.86
C ARG A 149 -23.99 -10.44 -1.49
N ILE A 150 -22.82 -9.78 -1.61
CA ILE A 150 -22.72 -8.43 -2.16
C ILE A 150 -22.29 -8.40 -3.63
N CYS A 151 -21.90 -9.55 -4.21
CA CYS A 151 -21.61 -9.69 -5.64
C CYS A 151 -22.89 -9.99 -6.43
N ASP A 152 -22.94 -9.56 -7.68
CA ASP A 152 -23.99 -9.89 -8.67
C ASP A 152 -23.41 -9.93 -10.09
N GLU A 153 -24.30 -10.07 -11.11
CA GLU A 153 -23.92 -10.16 -12.52
C GLU A 153 -23.25 -8.88 -13.08
N ASN A 154 -23.40 -7.74 -12.38
CA ASN A 154 -22.77 -6.47 -12.75
C ASN A 154 -21.43 -6.27 -12.03
N THR A 155 -21.02 -7.22 -11.17
CA THR A 155 -19.74 -7.13 -10.45
C THR A 155 -18.58 -7.25 -11.44
N LYS A 156 -17.90 -6.12 -11.67
CA LYS A 156 -16.78 -6.01 -12.60
C LYS A 156 -15.43 -6.25 -11.96
N LEU A 157 -15.23 -5.66 -10.77
CA LEU A 157 -13.97 -5.74 -10.04
C LEU A 157 -14.19 -6.10 -8.57
N ILE A 158 -13.26 -6.87 -8.02
CA ILE A 158 -13.03 -6.98 -6.58
C ILE A 158 -11.65 -6.38 -6.32
N THR A 159 -11.54 -5.43 -5.40
CA THR A 159 -10.30 -4.67 -5.15
C THR A 159 -9.85 -4.79 -3.73
N LEU A 160 -8.54 -4.99 -3.53
CA LEU A 160 -7.90 -5.07 -2.21
C LEU A 160 -6.40 -4.80 -2.30
N SER A 161 -5.77 -4.55 -1.15
CA SER A 161 -4.32 -4.70 -1.00
C SER A 161 -3.98 -5.96 -0.19
N ASN A 162 -2.97 -6.70 -0.63
CA ASN A 162 -2.46 -7.87 0.07
C ASN A 162 -0.94 -8.02 -0.15
N PRO A 163 -0.11 -7.81 0.89
CA PRO A 163 -0.47 -7.47 2.28
C PRO A 163 -1.17 -6.12 2.43
N ASN A 164 -2.00 -6.00 3.47
CA ASN A 164 -2.91 -4.87 3.62
C ASN A 164 -2.29 -3.67 4.37
N ASN A 165 -2.50 -2.49 3.85
CA ASN A 165 -2.39 -1.22 4.55
C ASN A 165 -3.83 -0.68 4.77
N PRO A 166 -4.27 -0.41 6.01
CA PRO A 166 -3.47 -0.05 7.20
C PRO A 166 -3.21 -1.17 8.21
N THR A 167 -3.72 -2.38 8.02
CA THR A 167 -3.85 -3.38 9.10
C THR A 167 -2.62 -4.28 9.28
N GLY A 168 -1.78 -4.43 8.25
CA GLY A 168 -0.71 -5.43 8.24
C GLY A 168 -1.20 -6.87 8.08
N ALA A 169 -2.49 -7.07 7.75
CA ALA A 169 -3.05 -8.39 7.47
C ALA A 169 -2.49 -8.99 6.19
N LEU A 170 -2.39 -10.30 6.16
CA LEU A 170 -1.99 -11.11 5.01
C LEU A 170 -3.00 -12.25 4.85
N LEU A 171 -3.56 -12.36 3.65
CA LEU A 171 -4.51 -13.41 3.32
C LEU A 171 -3.82 -14.78 3.22
N SER A 172 -4.47 -15.79 3.77
CA SER A 172 -4.08 -17.19 3.58
C SER A 172 -4.40 -17.69 2.16
N MET A 173 -3.81 -18.83 1.78
CA MET A 173 -4.15 -19.47 0.50
C MET A 173 -5.63 -19.87 0.41
N ASP A 174 -6.25 -20.26 1.53
CA ASP A 174 -7.65 -20.65 1.56
C ASP A 174 -8.54 -19.43 1.29
N GLU A 175 -8.28 -18.29 1.93
CA GLU A 175 -8.98 -17.02 1.69
C GLU A 175 -8.80 -16.54 0.24
N LEU A 176 -7.59 -16.65 -0.33
CA LEU A 176 -7.34 -16.33 -1.73
C LEU A 176 -8.13 -17.25 -2.68
N ASN A 177 -8.19 -18.55 -2.40
CA ASN A 177 -8.96 -19.51 -3.20
C ASN A 177 -10.47 -19.23 -3.11
N GLU A 178 -10.98 -18.88 -1.95
CA GLU A 178 -12.38 -18.47 -1.76
C GLU A 178 -12.71 -17.21 -2.54
N LEU A 179 -11.87 -16.17 -2.42
CA LEU A 179 -11.97 -14.93 -3.18
C LEU A 179 -12.00 -15.20 -4.70
N ILE A 180 -11.05 -16.01 -5.20
CA ILE A 180 -10.99 -16.42 -6.61
C ILE A 180 -12.25 -17.18 -7.04
N SER A 181 -12.77 -18.06 -6.18
CA SER A 181 -13.98 -18.83 -6.50
C SER A 181 -15.19 -17.93 -6.73
N ILE A 182 -15.34 -16.88 -5.92
CA ILE A 182 -16.40 -15.88 -6.08
C ILE A 182 -16.17 -15.02 -7.32
N ALA A 183 -14.96 -14.50 -7.51
CA ALA A 183 -14.62 -13.71 -8.71
C ALA A 183 -14.91 -14.51 -10.00
N ARG A 184 -14.56 -15.80 -10.02
CA ARG A 184 -14.82 -16.69 -11.16
C ARG A 184 -16.32 -16.92 -11.40
N LYS A 185 -17.13 -17.08 -10.32
CA LYS A 185 -18.58 -17.22 -10.41
C LYS A 185 -19.24 -16.04 -11.12
N TYR A 186 -18.78 -14.82 -10.86
CA TYR A 186 -19.33 -13.58 -11.44
C TYR A 186 -18.51 -13.06 -12.63
N ASN A 187 -17.50 -13.80 -13.08
CA ASN A 187 -16.60 -13.40 -14.17
C ASN A 187 -15.89 -12.05 -13.92
N ALA A 188 -15.68 -11.71 -12.65
CA ALA A 188 -15.08 -10.45 -12.20
C ALA A 188 -13.55 -10.50 -12.23
N TYR A 189 -12.90 -9.35 -12.43
CA TYR A 189 -11.47 -9.20 -12.19
C TYR A 189 -11.18 -9.08 -10.67
N ILE A 190 -9.99 -9.50 -10.25
CA ILE A 190 -9.45 -9.16 -8.94
C ILE A 190 -8.26 -8.24 -9.15
N ILE A 191 -8.32 -7.00 -8.65
CA ILE A 191 -7.19 -6.10 -8.57
C ILE A 191 -6.61 -6.20 -7.17
N CYS A 192 -5.36 -6.63 -7.07
CA CYS A 192 -4.63 -6.72 -5.81
C CYS A 192 -3.42 -5.79 -5.84
N ASP A 193 -3.41 -4.79 -4.96
CA ASP A 193 -2.22 -3.98 -4.71
C ASP A 193 -1.25 -4.79 -3.83
N GLU A 194 -0.17 -5.26 -4.45
CA GLU A 194 0.82 -6.16 -3.85
C GLU A 194 2.13 -5.43 -3.51
N VAL A 195 2.12 -4.12 -3.34
CA VAL A 195 3.34 -3.31 -3.08
C VAL A 195 4.09 -3.72 -1.81
N TYR A 196 3.47 -4.49 -0.92
CA TYR A 196 4.08 -5.05 0.29
C TYR A 196 4.41 -6.53 0.18
N SER A 197 4.27 -7.17 -0.98
CA SER A 197 4.38 -8.63 -1.16
C SER A 197 5.69 -9.26 -0.66
N HIS A 198 6.77 -8.48 -0.57
CA HIS A 198 8.06 -8.92 -0.06
C HIS A 198 8.40 -8.41 1.36
N ILE A 199 7.48 -7.68 1.99
CA ILE A 199 7.64 -7.20 3.37
C ILE A 199 6.78 -8.10 4.27
N LEU A 200 7.31 -9.27 4.60
CA LEU A 200 6.61 -10.32 5.32
C LEU A 200 7.28 -10.58 6.67
N GLN A 201 6.46 -10.72 7.71
CA GLN A 201 6.96 -11.16 9.00
C GLN A 201 7.03 -12.69 9.01
N ASP A 202 8.02 -13.23 9.71
CA ASP A 202 8.29 -14.67 9.77
C ASP A 202 8.51 -15.30 8.36
N ASP A 203 8.31 -16.61 8.22
CA ASP A 203 8.45 -17.34 6.96
C ASP A 203 7.14 -17.34 6.12
N GLN A 204 6.38 -16.27 6.17
CA GLN A 204 5.14 -16.13 5.40
C GLN A 204 5.42 -16.05 3.90
N VAL A 205 4.45 -16.47 3.10
CA VAL A 205 4.48 -16.37 1.64
C VAL A 205 3.27 -15.56 1.19
N CYS A 206 3.50 -14.64 0.27
CA CYS A 206 2.44 -13.86 -0.38
C CYS A 206 2.34 -14.23 -1.87
N PRO A 207 1.51 -15.21 -2.24
CA PRO A 207 1.31 -15.55 -3.64
C PRO A 207 0.61 -14.41 -4.37
N SER A 208 1.09 -14.10 -5.58
CA SER A 208 0.45 -13.07 -6.40
C SER A 208 -0.88 -13.54 -6.98
N ILE A 209 -1.87 -12.66 -6.98
CA ILE A 209 -3.16 -12.91 -7.61
C ILE A 209 -3.03 -13.14 -9.12
N ALA A 210 -2.04 -12.51 -9.77
CA ALA A 210 -1.75 -12.71 -11.21
C ALA A 210 -1.25 -14.12 -11.51
N ASP A 211 -0.62 -14.80 -10.54
CA ASP A 211 -0.21 -16.20 -10.67
C ASP A 211 -1.35 -17.18 -10.44
N LEU A 212 -2.32 -16.82 -9.58
CA LEU A 212 -3.37 -17.73 -9.10
C LEU A 212 -4.64 -17.70 -9.94
N TYR A 213 -5.00 -16.54 -10.49
CA TYR A 213 -6.25 -16.33 -11.18
C TYR A 213 -6.05 -15.80 -12.60
N GLU A 214 -6.78 -16.32 -13.57
CA GLU A 214 -6.68 -15.92 -14.99
C GLU A 214 -7.05 -14.45 -15.21
N LYS A 215 -8.01 -13.91 -14.44
CA LYS A 215 -8.40 -12.49 -14.41
C LYS A 215 -7.83 -11.75 -13.18
N GLY A 216 -6.79 -12.31 -12.56
CA GLY A 216 -6.03 -11.64 -11.51
C GLY A 216 -5.13 -10.55 -12.09
N ILE A 217 -5.15 -9.40 -11.45
CA ILE A 217 -4.33 -8.23 -11.82
C ILE A 217 -3.54 -7.81 -10.59
N SER A 218 -2.24 -7.99 -10.64
CA SER A 218 -1.30 -7.56 -9.61
C SER A 218 -0.79 -6.15 -9.89
N VAL A 219 -0.73 -5.32 -8.87
CA VAL A 219 -0.06 -4.02 -8.89
C VAL A 219 1.16 -4.08 -8.00
N GLY A 220 2.33 -3.83 -8.58
CA GLY A 220 3.59 -3.81 -7.85
C GLY A 220 4.33 -2.47 -7.99
N SER A 221 5.32 -2.23 -7.13
CA SER A 221 6.21 -1.08 -7.25
C SER A 221 7.51 -1.24 -6.46
N LEU A 222 8.50 -0.42 -6.79
CA LEU A 222 9.76 -0.32 -6.03
C LEU A 222 9.63 0.54 -4.76
N SER A 223 8.48 1.20 -4.55
CA SER A 223 8.30 2.21 -3.51
C SER A 223 8.49 1.65 -2.11
N LYS A 224 7.87 0.51 -1.79
CA LYS A 224 7.81 -0.05 -0.43
C LYS A 224 8.93 -1.08 -0.21
N THR A 225 9.06 -2.03 -1.12
CA THR A 225 10.04 -3.13 -1.01
C THR A 225 11.48 -2.66 -1.15
N CYS A 226 11.74 -1.70 -2.04
CA CYS A 226 13.08 -1.21 -2.33
C CYS A 226 13.39 0.17 -1.72
N SER A 227 12.47 0.80 -1.00
CA SER A 227 12.62 2.18 -0.47
C SER A 227 12.94 3.22 -1.54
N MET A 228 12.41 3.04 -2.76
CA MET A 228 12.64 3.90 -3.91
C MET A 228 11.35 4.62 -4.36
N ALA A 229 10.55 5.12 -3.40
CA ALA A 229 9.29 5.79 -3.70
C ALA A 229 9.44 6.98 -4.67
N GLY A 230 10.55 7.72 -4.57
CA GLY A 230 10.87 8.87 -5.43
C GLY A 230 11.17 8.50 -6.88
N LEU A 231 11.51 7.25 -7.18
CA LEU A 231 11.73 6.80 -8.56
C LEU A 231 10.43 6.79 -9.38
N ARG A 232 9.28 6.73 -8.71
CA ARG A 232 7.96 6.68 -9.35
C ARG A 232 7.85 5.57 -10.40
N LEU A 233 8.27 4.35 -10.04
CA LEU A 233 8.12 3.18 -10.89
C LEU A 233 7.27 2.11 -10.20
N GLY A 234 6.25 1.64 -10.93
CA GLY A 234 5.40 0.53 -10.61
C GLY A 234 5.05 -0.26 -11.87
N TRP A 235 4.22 -1.25 -11.71
CA TRP A 235 3.76 -2.07 -12.83
C TRP A 235 2.40 -2.69 -12.55
N ILE A 236 1.75 -3.08 -13.65
CA ILE A 236 0.57 -3.92 -13.69
C ILE A 236 1.01 -5.26 -14.30
N ALA A 237 0.68 -6.37 -13.66
CA ALA A 237 0.93 -7.70 -14.16
C ALA A 237 -0.37 -8.49 -14.24
N THR A 238 -0.71 -9.02 -15.42
CA THR A 238 -1.91 -9.83 -15.63
C THR A 238 -1.75 -10.76 -16.82
N ARG A 239 -2.24 -11.99 -16.71
CA ARG A 239 -2.28 -12.96 -17.80
C ARG A 239 -3.50 -12.81 -18.72
N ASP A 240 -4.45 -11.95 -18.35
CA ASP A 240 -5.60 -11.62 -19.19
C ASP A 240 -5.17 -10.71 -20.35
N LYS A 241 -5.15 -11.26 -21.55
CA LYS A 241 -4.67 -10.56 -22.75
C LYS A 241 -5.61 -9.43 -23.20
N GLU A 242 -6.92 -9.56 -22.94
CA GLU A 242 -7.91 -8.55 -23.29
C GLU A 242 -7.74 -7.33 -22.38
N ALA A 243 -7.67 -7.54 -21.06
CA ALA A 243 -7.41 -6.47 -20.11
C ALA A 243 -6.09 -5.75 -20.41
N LEU A 244 -5.02 -6.52 -20.63
CA LEU A 244 -3.70 -5.93 -20.94
C LEU A 244 -3.72 -5.12 -22.24
N HIS A 245 -4.44 -5.58 -23.27
CA HIS A 245 -4.58 -4.86 -24.53
C HIS A 245 -5.29 -3.49 -24.31
N ILE A 246 -6.39 -3.49 -23.58
CA ILE A 246 -7.13 -2.26 -23.23
C ILE A 246 -6.23 -1.30 -22.44
N LEU A 247 -5.51 -1.80 -21.43
CA LEU A 247 -4.59 -1.01 -20.62
C LEU A 247 -3.49 -0.37 -21.45
N LYS A 248 -2.87 -1.11 -22.37
CA LYS A 248 -1.86 -0.58 -23.28
C LYS A 248 -2.43 0.49 -24.23
N GLN A 249 -3.61 0.27 -24.79
CA GLN A 249 -4.26 1.28 -25.64
C GLN A 249 -4.54 2.58 -24.86
N HIS A 250 -5.04 2.46 -23.65
CA HIS A 250 -5.35 3.61 -22.81
C HIS A 250 -4.09 4.30 -22.28
N SER A 251 -2.99 3.59 -22.06
CA SER A 251 -1.73 4.19 -21.59
C SER A 251 -1.17 5.24 -22.56
N ALA A 252 -1.46 5.13 -23.85
CA ALA A 252 -1.09 6.10 -24.85
C ALA A 252 -1.69 7.51 -24.60
N TYR A 253 -2.82 7.60 -23.88
CA TYR A 253 -3.47 8.88 -23.59
C TYR A 253 -2.96 9.56 -22.31
N ASN A 254 -2.38 8.83 -21.37
CA ASN A 254 -2.09 9.37 -20.04
C ASN A 254 -0.67 9.12 -19.52
N MET A 255 0.13 8.29 -20.21
CA MET A 255 1.47 7.94 -19.74
C MET A 255 2.54 8.09 -20.79
N SER A 256 2.31 7.68 -22.04
CA SER A 256 3.27 7.55 -23.15
C SER A 256 4.40 6.55 -22.86
N SER A 257 5.35 6.85 -21.97
CA SER A 257 6.45 5.97 -21.60
C SER A 257 6.93 6.21 -20.18
N ILE A 258 7.78 5.31 -19.68
CA ILE A 258 8.42 5.42 -18.36
C ILE A 258 9.68 6.31 -18.43
N GLY A 259 10.37 6.28 -19.55
CA GLY A 259 11.65 6.98 -19.77
C GLY A 259 12.86 6.16 -19.34
N GLY A 260 13.88 6.15 -20.22
CA GLY A 260 15.05 5.27 -20.11
C GLY A 260 15.84 5.39 -18.81
N LEU A 261 15.97 6.61 -18.24
CA LEU A 261 16.66 6.81 -16.96
C LEU A 261 16.02 6.03 -15.82
N LYS A 262 14.68 6.09 -15.71
CA LYS A 262 13.96 5.35 -14.69
C LYS A 262 14.08 3.85 -14.90
N GLU A 263 13.94 3.40 -16.13
CA GLU A 263 14.03 1.98 -16.47
C GLU A 263 15.38 1.39 -16.09
N TYR A 264 16.48 2.11 -16.42
CA TYR A 264 17.83 1.66 -16.08
C TYR A 264 18.04 1.46 -14.58
N ILE A 265 17.62 2.44 -13.76
CA ILE A 265 17.71 2.36 -12.32
C ILE A 265 16.82 1.22 -11.79
N ALA A 266 15.61 1.09 -12.33
CA ALA A 266 14.65 0.09 -11.90
C ALA A 266 15.11 -1.34 -12.22
N ILE A 267 15.66 -1.60 -13.39
CA ILE A 267 16.23 -2.88 -13.77
C ILE A 267 17.33 -3.27 -12.77
N SER A 268 18.21 -2.33 -12.46
CA SER A 268 19.27 -2.58 -11.48
C SER A 268 18.70 -2.84 -10.09
N ALA A 269 17.68 -2.08 -9.65
CA ALA A 269 17.03 -2.28 -8.36
C ALA A 269 16.37 -3.66 -8.26
N LEU A 270 15.66 -4.11 -9.30
CA LEU A 270 15.04 -5.43 -9.36
C LEU A 270 16.07 -6.56 -9.30
N LYS A 271 17.17 -6.44 -10.04
CA LYS A 271 18.27 -7.43 -9.99
C LYS A 271 18.93 -7.54 -8.62
N HIS A 272 18.91 -6.47 -7.82
CA HIS A 272 19.50 -6.43 -6.48
C HIS A 272 18.43 -6.33 -5.38
N GLN A 273 17.17 -6.63 -5.70
CA GLN A 273 16.03 -6.44 -4.82
C GLN A 273 16.20 -7.13 -3.46
N LYS A 274 16.76 -8.34 -3.46
CA LYS A 274 17.01 -9.09 -2.21
C LYS A 274 17.81 -8.28 -1.19
N ALA A 275 18.89 -7.62 -1.59
CA ALA A 275 19.73 -6.84 -0.67
C ALA A 275 18.95 -5.64 -0.08
N LEU A 276 18.11 -4.98 -0.89
CA LEU A 276 17.26 -3.88 -0.45
C LEU A 276 16.17 -4.35 0.52
N ILE A 277 15.53 -5.49 0.22
CA ILE A 277 14.54 -6.10 1.10
C ILE A 277 15.18 -6.52 2.43
N ASP A 278 16.33 -7.18 2.41
CA ASP A 278 17.04 -7.63 3.63
C ASP A 278 17.38 -6.44 4.55
N ARG A 279 17.81 -5.31 3.97
CA ARG A 279 18.04 -4.06 4.72
C ARG A 279 16.73 -3.56 5.35
N ASN A 280 15.65 -3.50 4.59
CA ASN A 280 14.37 -3.01 5.07
C ASN A 280 13.78 -3.92 6.15
N MET A 281 13.82 -5.23 5.94
CA MET A 281 13.33 -6.21 6.92
C MET A 281 14.13 -6.19 8.22
N SER A 282 15.44 -5.95 8.15
CA SER A 282 16.28 -5.82 9.36
C SER A 282 15.80 -4.69 10.26
N LEU A 283 15.45 -3.52 9.69
CA LEU A 283 14.88 -2.41 10.43
C LEU A 283 13.48 -2.72 10.95
N LEU A 284 12.61 -3.20 10.05
CA LEU A 284 11.19 -3.41 10.36
C LEU A 284 11.00 -4.44 11.47
N ARG A 285 11.79 -5.52 11.51
CA ARG A 285 11.71 -6.52 12.57
C ARG A 285 12.09 -5.96 13.94
N VAL A 286 13.17 -5.18 14.03
CA VAL A 286 13.57 -4.51 15.29
C VAL A 286 12.47 -3.55 15.75
N ASN A 287 11.94 -2.76 14.85
CA ASN A 287 10.90 -1.79 15.15
C ASN A 287 9.59 -2.47 15.55
N LEU A 288 9.21 -3.56 14.89
CA LEU A 288 8.00 -4.30 15.24
C LEU A 288 8.09 -4.92 16.64
N ILE A 289 9.25 -5.48 17.02
CA ILE A 289 9.47 -6.00 18.39
C ILE A 289 9.28 -4.87 19.42
N THR A 290 9.82 -3.68 19.15
CA THR A 290 9.69 -2.52 20.03
C THR A 290 8.24 -2.05 20.14
N LEU A 291 7.55 -1.94 19.00
CA LEU A 291 6.15 -1.54 18.93
C LEU A 291 5.22 -2.55 19.62
N ASP A 292 5.41 -3.84 19.37
CA ASP A 292 4.66 -4.92 20.00
C ASP A 292 4.82 -4.91 21.53
N GLY A 293 6.06 -4.75 22.00
CA GLY A 293 6.36 -4.60 23.43
C GLY A 293 5.62 -3.41 24.06
N TRP A 294 5.59 -2.26 23.38
CA TRP A 294 4.86 -1.09 23.80
C TRP A 294 3.34 -1.31 23.81
N LEU A 295 2.78 -1.92 22.77
CA LEU A 295 1.36 -2.22 22.67
C LEU A 295 0.90 -3.19 23.78
N ARG A 296 1.69 -4.23 24.06
CA ARG A 296 1.41 -5.17 25.16
C ARG A 296 1.42 -4.51 26.54
N GLN A 297 2.30 -3.53 26.77
CA GLN A 297 2.31 -2.74 28.00
C GLN A 297 1.05 -1.90 28.15
N ASN A 298 0.47 -1.43 27.02
CA ASN A 298 -0.73 -0.59 26.99
C ASN A 298 -2.04 -1.37 26.75
N LYS A 299 -2.04 -2.69 26.86
CA LYS A 299 -3.20 -3.57 26.56
C LYS A 299 -4.49 -3.30 27.37
N LYS A 300 -4.39 -2.55 28.48
CA LYS A 300 -5.57 -2.09 29.24
C LYS A 300 -6.39 -1.03 28.49
N HIS A 301 -5.76 -0.32 27.57
CA HIS A 301 -6.30 0.86 26.92
C HIS A 301 -6.37 0.74 25.41
N LEU A 302 -5.52 -0.14 24.85
CA LEU A 302 -5.36 -0.33 23.42
C LEU A 302 -5.47 -1.80 23.04
N SER A 303 -6.01 -2.05 21.85
CA SER A 303 -5.99 -3.35 21.19
C SER A 303 -5.50 -3.24 19.76
N TYR A 304 -4.99 -4.32 19.21
CA TYR A 304 -4.48 -4.42 17.85
C TYR A 304 -4.45 -5.88 17.41
N VAL A 305 -4.41 -6.10 16.10
CA VAL A 305 -4.05 -7.39 15.52
C VAL A 305 -2.57 -7.34 15.16
N TYR A 306 -1.80 -8.35 15.57
CA TYR A 306 -0.37 -8.42 15.25
C TYR A 306 -0.17 -8.48 13.73
N PRO A 307 0.60 -7.56 13.12
CA PRO A 307 0.74 -7.51 11.67
C PRO A 307 1.55 -8.71 11.16
N LYS A 308 1.03 -9.41 10.16
CA LYS A 308 1.72 -10.51 9.47
C LYS A 308 2.66 -10.01 8.38
N ALA A 309 2.46 -8.77 7.93
CA ALA A 309 3.22 -8.20 6.81
C ALA A 309 3.14 -6.66 6.79
N GLY A 310 3.84 -6.03 5.86
CA GLY A 310 3.85 -4.59 5.69
C GLY A 310 4.66 -3.86 6.76
N SER A 311 4.37 -2.58 6.91
CA SER A 311 5.10 -1.65 7.78
C SER A 311 4.19 -0.87 8.72
N THR A 312 2.91 -1.27 8.82
CA THR A 312 1.88 -0.53 9.57
C THR A 312 1.05 -1.46 10.44
N VAL A 313 0.48 -0.91 11.50
CA VAL A 313 -0.50 -1.57 12.36
C VAL A 313 -1.63 -0.60 12.69
N LEU A 314 -2.86 -1.09 12.68
CA LEU A 314 -4.04 -0.36 13.14
C LEU A 314 -4.28 -0.67 14.61
N VAL A 315 -4.36 0.39 15.43
CA VAL A 315 -4.49 0.32 16.89
C VAL A 315 -5.81 0.95 17.31
N PHE A 316 -6.55 0.29 18.18
CA PHE A 316 -7.88 0.70 18.65
C PHE A 316 -7.84 1.17 20.09
N TYR A 317 -8.55 2.27 20.39
CA TYR A 317 -8.80 2.68 21.77
C TYR A 317 -9.91 1.82 22.38
N HIS A 318 -9.77 1.49 23.66
CA HIS A 318 -10.89 0.93 24.43
C HIS A 318 -11.89 2.03 24.86
N GLN A 319 -11.43 3.27 24.91
CA GLN A 319 -12.26 4.44 25.15
C GLN A 319 -13.24 4.64 23.97
N LYS A 320 -14.54 4.67 24.26
CA LYS A 320 -15.57 4.87 23.23
C LYS A 320 -15.75 6.36 22.92
N ASN A 321 -16.20 6.64 21.69
CA ASN A 321 -16.54 7.99 21.20
C ASN A 321 -15.36 8.98 21.20
N VAL A 322 -14.15 8.48 20.96
CA VAL A 322 -12.97 9.33 20.75
C VAL A 322 -12.81 9.56 19.25
N SER A 323 -12.85 10.84 18.83
CA SER A 323 -12.47 11.20 17.47
C SER A 323 -10.98 10.94 17.27
N SER A 324 -10.65 10.08 16.29
CA SER A 324 -9.25 9.80 16.00
C SER A 324 -8.53 11.01 15.42
N ILE A 325 -9.25 11.88 14.71
CA ILE A 325 -8.72 13.12 14.15
C ILE A 325 -8.31 14.04 15.30
N LYS A 326 -9.19 14.31 16.28
CA LYS A 326 -8.89 15.14 17.44
C LYS A 326 -7.70 14.62 18.25
N PHE A 327 -7.67 13.31 18.52
CA PHE A 327 -6.55 12.70 19.24
C PHE A 327 -5.22 12.86 18.49
N CYS A 328 -5.22 12.60 17.19
CA CYS A 328 -4.02 12.74 16.37
C CYS A 328 -3.57 14.21 16.23
N ASN A 329 -4.51 15.16 16.14
CA ASN A 329 -4.22 16.60 16.18
C ASN A 329 -3.56 16.98 17.50
N TYR A 330 -4.17 16.63 18.63
CA TYR A 330 -3.59 16.88 19.95
C TYR A 330 -2.16 16.34 20.08
N LEU A 331 -1.95 15.09 19.69
CA LEU A 331 -0.61 14.47 19.74
C LEU A 331 0.39 15.23 18.88
N PHE A 332 -0.01 15.59 17.67
CA PHE A 332 0.83 16.33 16.74
C PHE A 332 1.16 17.73 17.25
N ASP A 333 0.16 18.52 17.69
CA ASP A 333 0.32 19.91 18.10
C ASP A 333 1.14 20.04 19.39
N THR A 334 1.01 19.07 20.30
CA THR A 334 1.75 19.10 21.57
C THR A 334 3.16 18.53 21.50
N THR A 335 3.42 17.57 20.58
CA THR A 335 4.70 16.82 20.59
C THR A 335 5.42 16.80 19.25
N GLY A 336 4.76 17.16 18.16
CA GLY A 336 5.25 16.98 16.79
C GLY A 336 5.26 15.52 16.33
N THR A 337 4.55 14.62 17.04
CA THR A 337 4.45 13.19 16.65
C THR A 337 3.31 12.99 15.67
N LEU A 338 3.62 12.57 14.47
CA LEU A 338 2.65 12.29 13.40
C LEU A 338 2.30 10.81 13.35
N ILE A 339 1.04 10.48 13.62
CA ILE A 339 0.39 9.19 13.34
C ILE A 339 -0.79 9.44 12.40
N THR A 340 -1.43 8.39 11.91
CA THR A 340 -2.57 8.54 10.98
C THR A 340 -3.87 8.21 11.69
N PRO A 341 -4.88 9.12 11.71
CA PRO A 341 -6.18 8.82 12.31
C PRO A 341 -6.88 7.69 11.56
N GLY A 342 -7.57 6.81 12.29
CA GLY A 342 -8.34 5.73 11.69
C GLY A 342 -9.53 6.22 10.86
N ASP A 343 -10.05 7.40 11.15
CA ASP A 343 -11.16 8.02 10.41
C ASP A 343 -10.81 8.26 8.93
N VAL A 344 -9.53 8.44 8.55
CA VAL A 344 -9.12 8.53 7.14
C VAL A 344 -9.26 7.20 6.40
N PHE A 345 -9.34 6.10 7.14
CA PHE A 345 -9.64 4.76 6.65
C PHE A 345 -11.08 4.32 6.96
N SER A 346 -11.97 5.24 7.37
CA SER A 346 -13.32 4.96 7.84
C SER A 346 -13.38 3.90 8.96
N VAL A 347 -12.35 3.87 9.82
CA VAL A 347 -12.25 2.98 10.98
C VAL A 347 -12.21 3.84 12.26
N PRO A 348 -13.36 4.22 12.80
CA PRO A 348 -13.41 5.09 13.98
C PRO A 348 -12.76 4.42 15.21
N ASN A 349 -12.47 5.21 16.22
CA ASN A 349 -11.83 4.78 17.47
C ASN A 349 -10.47 4.08 17.28
N SER A 350 -9.74 4.43 16.22
CA SER A 350 -8.45 3.83 15.92
C SER A 350 -7.45 4.85 15.36
N PHE A 351 -6.20 4.45 15.31
CA PHE A 351 -5.14 5.15 14.59
C PHE A 351 -4.14 4.16 14.01
N ARG A 352 -3.52 4.53 12.89
CA ARG A 352 -2.47 3.72 12.28
C ARG A 352 -1.10 4.21 12.74
N ILE A 353 -0.26 3.29 13.20
CA ILE A 353 1.17 3.50 13.42
C ILE A 353 1.95 2.81 12.31
N SER A 354 2.91 3.52 11.72
CA SER A 354 3.96 2.95 10.91
C SER A 354 5.20 2.70 11.75
N TYR A 355 5.84 1.56 11.55
CA TYR A 355 7.13 1.22 12.15
C TYR A 355 8.29 1.21 11.13
N ALA A 356 8.10 1.95 10.01
CA ALA A 356 9.08 2.06 8.92
C ALA A 356 10.15 3.14 9.15
N CYS A 357 10.03 3.94 10.21
CA CYS A 357 10.94 5.03 10.53
C CYS A 357 12.23 4.55 11.21
N ASP A 358 13.18 5.47 11.38
CA ASP A 358 14.36 5.24 12.24
C ASP A 358 13.94 4.78 13.65
N HIS A 359 14.67 3.83 14.21
CA HIS A 359 14.35 3.21 15.51
C HIS A 359 14.25 4.23 16.64
N ARG A 360 15.13 5.26 16.66
CA ARG A 360 15.11 6.30 17.71
C ARG A 360 13.88 7.17 17.58
N GLN A 361 13.44 7.46 16.35
CA GLN A 361 12.19 8.19 16.11
C GLN A 361 10.98 7.38 16.59
N LEU A 362 10.95 6.06 16.31
CA LEU A 362 9.88 5.20 16.81
C LEU A 362 9.80 5.24 18.33
N VAL A 363 10.90 5.00 19.03
CA VAL A 363 10.93 5.01 20.51
C VAL A 363 10.46 6.34 21.07
N ALA A 364 10.98 7.47 20.54
CA ALA A 364 10.61 8.80 21.01
C ALA A 364 9.12 9.11 20.75
N GLY A 365 8.61 8.77 19.56
CA GLY A 365 7.19 8.96 19.24
C GLY A 365 6.26 8.11 20.10
N LEU A 366 6.64 6.84 20.40
CA LEU A 366 5.88 5.98 21.30
C LEU A 366 5.86 6.51 22.75
N MET A 367 6.91 7.16 23.21
CA MET A 367 6.92 7.84 24.51
C MET A 367 5.89 8.99 24.54
N CYS A 368 5.87 9.84 23.52
CA CYS A 368 4.88 10.90 23.38
C CYS A 368 3.44 10.33 23.33
N LEU A 369 3.26 9.26 22.58
CA LEU A 369 1.97 8.59 22.46
C LEU A 369 1.51 7.96 23.78
N SER A 370 2.44 7.44 24.61
CA SER A 370 2.14 6.95 25.97
C SER A 370 1.52 8.02 26.84
N GLU A 371 2.10 9.22 26.86
CA GLU A 371 1.59 10.34 27.65
C GLU A 371 0.21 10.81 27.15
N ALA A 372 0.01 10.88 25.84
CA ALA A 372 -1.28 11.22 25.25
C ALA A 372 -2.37 10.17 25.58
N CYS A 373 -2.04 8.88 25.46
CA CYS A 373 -2.96 7.79 25.84
C CYS A 373 -3.29 7.82 27.35
N LYS A 374 -2.33 8.11 28.22
CA LYS A 374 -2.55 8.26 29.64
C LYS A 374 -3.55 9.38 29.91
N LYS A 375 -3.34 10.55 29.34
CA LYS A 375 -4.25 11.70 29.47
C LYS A 375 -5.66 11.37 28.96
N LEU A 376 -5.77 10.67 27.83
CA LEU A 376 -7.05 10.23 27.27
C LEU A 376 -7.82 9.35 28.26
N ASN A 377 -7.12 8.45 28.96
CA ASN A 377 -7.76 7.56 29.95
C ASN A 377 -8.16 8.26 31.25
N GLU A 378 -7.40 9.29 31.66
CA GLU A 378 -7.68 10.07 32.86
C GLU A 378 -8.84 11.07 32.63
N ASN A 379 -8.91 11.69 31.47
CA ASN A 379 -9.94 12.68 31.12
C ASN A 379 -10.18 12.72 29.60
N PRO A 380 -11.12 11.95 29.02
CA PRO A 380 -11.39 11.95 27.59
C PRO A 380 -11.91 13.29 27.05
N HIS A 381 -12.49 14.15 27.91
CA HIS A 381 -13.04 15.44 27.55
C HIS A 381 -11.98 16.51 27.22
N PHE A 382 -10.69 16.24 27.42
CA PHE A 382 -9.63 17.17 27.04
C PHE A 382 -9.53 17.41 25.54
N LEU A 383 -10.16 16.55 24.71
CA LEU A 383 -10.22 16.66 23.25
C LEU A 383 -11.42 17.49 22.75
N ASP A 384 -12.30 17.96 23.65
CA ASP A 384 -13.54 18.64 23.21
C ASP A 384 -13.24 19.94 22.43
N ASP A 385 -12.14 20.62 22.78
CA ASP A 385 -11.69 21.85 22.12
C ASP A 385 -10.80 21.62 20.89
N GLU A 386 -10.42 20.38 20.58
CA GLU A 386 -9.58 20.06 19.43
C GLU A 386 -10.38 20.05 18.12
N SER A 387 -9.69 20.38 17.01
CA SER A 387 -10.30 20.38 15.67
C SER A 387 -10.57 18.97 15.15
N ASP A 388 -11.72 18.79 14.47
CA ASP A 388 -12.07 17.59 13.68
C ASP A 388 -11.64 17.72 12.20
N GLU A 389 -10.84 18.73 11.84
CA GLU A 389 -10.35 18.90 10.47
C GLU A 389 -9.21 17.91 10.16
N VAL A 390 -9.33 17.23 9.03
CA VAL A 390 -8.30 16.32 8.47
C VAL A 390 -7.10 17.08 7.95
#